data_1c118780ce3e230bac04715bb8c6c723
#
_entry.id   1c118780ce3e230bac04715bb8c6c723
#
_cell.length_a   1.000
_cell.length_b   1.000
_cell.length_c   1.000
_cell.angle_alpha   90.00
_cell.angle_beta   90.00
_cell.angle_gamma   90.00
#
_symmetry.space_group_name_H-M   'P 1'
#
loop_
_entity.id
_entity.type
_entity.pdbx_description
1 polymer ?
#
loop_
_entity_poly.entity_id
_entity_poly.type
_entity_poly.pdbx_seq_one_letter_code
_entity_poly.pdbx_strand_id
1 'polypeptide(L)'
;MQQGTLAVAELVGVIDGAGTAFGWTRSYRNVVGTAIGAAYRAAGLDEDIDRIAVDPGSAESIAARIVETAEFDGLSPRTATTYASTWKRLAGLAHAWNLAGCDAGFWDDAEHLRSRRARKRRTRTDRSGNGQTVTVDTAAGPATITLPGRITDEDRLRVVQAVLETRTGR
;
A
#
# COMPACT_ATOMS: atom_id res chain seq x y z
N MET A 1 -15.92 13.61 -21.73
CA MET A 1 -15.74 12.55 -20.69
C MET A 1 -15.66 13.24 -19.34
N GLN A 2 -16.51 12.91 -18.39
CA GLN A 2 -16.40 13.44 -17.01
C GLN A 2 -15.17 12.80 -16.38
N GLN A 3 -14.09 13.59 -16.25
CA GLN A 3 -12.87 13.16 -15.59
C GLN A 3 -13.19 12.88 -14.10
N GLY A 4 -12.95 11.67 -13.65
CA GLY A 4 -13.06 11.28 -12.25
C GLY A 4 -14.20 10.33 -11.88
N THR A 5 -15.07 9.95 -12.81
CA THR A 5 -16.11 8.95 -12.58
C THR A 5 -16.00 7.77 -13.54
N LEU A 6 -16.33 6.57 -13.08
CA LEU A 6 -16.37 5.34 -13.88
C LEU A 6 -17.70 4.62 -13.71
N ALA A 7 -18.17 4.00 -14.80
CA ALA A 7 -19.32 3.10 -14.77
C ALA A 7 -18.95 1.76 -14.08
N VAL A 8 -19.96 1.04 -13.60
CA VAL A 8 -19.76 -0.30 -12.99
C VAL A 8 -19.07 -1.24 -13.96
N ALA A 9 -19.47 -1.23 -15.24
CA ALA A 9 -18.86 -2.07 -16.26
C ALA A 9 -17.37 -1.75 -16.46
N GLU A 10 -17.00 -0.47 -16.38
CA GLU A 10 -15.60 -0.02 -16.46
C GLU A 10 -14.80 -0.47 -15.23
N LEU A 11 -15.40 -0.46 -14.03
CA LEU A 11 -14.76 -1.00 -12.81
C LEU A 11 -14.53 -2.51 -12.89
N VAL A 12 -15.41 -3.27 -13.54
CA VAL A 12 -15.19 -4.71 -13.80
C VAL A 12 -13.95 -4.88 -14.68
N GLY A 13 -13.79 -4.07 -15.73
CA GLY A 13 -12.58 -4.06 -16.57
C GLY A 13 -11.31 -3.75 -15.77
N VAL A 14 -11.38 -2.82 -14.81
CA VAL A 14 -10.26 -2.54 -13.88
C VAL A 14 -9.94 -3.75 -12.99
N ILE A 15 -10.96 -4.47 -12.49
CA ILE A 15 -10.75 -5.68 -11.68
C ILE A 15 -10.04 -6.76 -12.48
N ASP A 16 -10.46 -6.99 -13.72
CA ASP A 16 -9.91 -8.04 -14.57
C ASP A 16 -8.49 -7.69 -15.02
N GLY A 17 -8.26 -6.47 -15.47
CA GLY A 17 -6.94 -5.99 -15.85
C GLY A 17 -5.95 -6.00 -14.68
N ALA A 18 -6.31 -5.35 -13.58
CA ALA A 18 -5.49 -5.35 -12.36
C ALA A 18 -5.34 -6.77 -11.77
N GLY A 19 -6.41 -7.57 -11.81
CA GLY A 19 -6.40 -8.94 -11.31
C GLY A 19 -5.41 -9.83 -12.07
N THR A 20 -5.30 -9.66 -13.37
CA THR A 20 -4.33 -10.36 -14.22
C THR A 20 -2.92 -9.81 -13.99
N ALA A 21 -2.74 -8.50 -14.08
CA ALA A 21 -1.45 -7.84 -13.91
C ALA A 21 -0.81 -8.08 -12.53
N PHE A 22 -1.61 -8.12 -11.47
CA PHE A 22 -1.14 -8.34 -10.09
C PHE A 22 -1.29 -9.76 -9.57
N GLY A 23 -1.81 -10.70 -10.37
CA GLY A 23 -2.01 -12.08 -9.98
C GLY A 23 -3.01 -12.23 -8.81
N TRP A 24 -4.14 -11.53 -8.87
CA TRP A 24 -5.15 -11.62 -7.80
C TRP A 24 -5.81 -12.99 -7.79
N THR A 25 -5.89 -13.60 -6.61
CA THR A 25 -6.64 -14.84 -6.43
C THR A 25 -8.14 -14.60 -6.61
N ARG A 26 -8.88 -15.68 -6.93
CA ARG A 26 -10.36 -15.63 -7.01
C ARG A 26 -10.98 -15.08 -5.72
N SER A 27 -10.50 -15.52 -4.55
CA SER A 27 -10.97 -15.04 -3.26
C SER A 27 -10.76 -13.53 -3.10
N TYR A 28 -9.61 -12.99 -3.53
CA TYR A 28 -9.36 -11.56 -3.43
C TYR A 28 -10.24 -10.76 -4.41
N ARG A 29 -10.48 -11.27 -5.63
CA ARG A 29 -11.41 -10.65 -6.59
C ARG A 29 -12.83 -10.57 -6.01
N ASN A 30 -13.28 -11.60 -5.28
CA ASN A 30 -14.58 -11.57 -4.59
C ASN A 30 -14.63 -10.47 -3.51
N VAL A 31 -13.56 -10.33 -2.71
CA VAL A 31 -13.46 -9.23 -1.71
C VAL A 31 -13.51 -7.86 -2.39
N VAL A 32 -12.85 -7.70 -3.54
CA VAL A 32 -12.90 -6.45 -4.32
C VAL A 32 -14.31 -6.17 -4.81
N GLY A 33 -15.01 -7.17 -5.35
CA GLY A 33 -16.41 -7.03 -5.79
C GLY A 33 -17.34 -6.62 -4.65
N THR A 34 -17.19 -7.24 -3.46
CA THR A 34 -17.99 -6.87 -2.28
C THR A 34 -17.66 -5.45 -1.80
N ALA A 35 -16.38 -5.04 -1.85
CA ALA A 35 -15.97 -3.69 -1.50
C ALA A 35 -16.55 -2.63 -2.44
N ILE A 36 -16.71 -2.93 -3.73
CA ILE A 36 -17.43 -2.06 -4.69
C ILE A 36 -18.89 -1.91 -4.27
N GLY A 37 -19.58 -2.99 -3.97
CA GLY A 37 -20.96 -2.93 -3.51
C GLY A 37 -21.13 -2.09 -2.24
N ALA A 38 -20.18 -2.20 -1.29
CA ALA A 38 -20.16 -1.34 -0.11
C ALA A 38 -19.91 0.13 -0.47
N ALA A 39 -19.01 0.41 -1.43
CA ALA A 39 -18.73 1.75 -1.90
C ALA A 39 -19.94 2.41 -2.58
N TYR A 40 -20.68 1.65 -3.39
CA TYR A 40 -21.92 2.13 -4.02
C TYR A 40 -22.96 2.53 -2.97
N ARG A 41 -23.24 1.67 -1.99
CA ARG A 41 -24.16 2.01 -0.89
C ARG A 41 -23.70 3.23 -0.09
N ALA A 42 -22.40 3.28 0.25
CA ALA A 42 -21.83 4.40 0.98
C ALA A 42 -21.85 5.71 0.18
N ALA A 43 -21.77 5.65 -1.15
CA ALA A 43 -21.90 6.81 -2.03
C ALA A 43 -23.36 7.29 -2.15
N GLY A 44 -24.33 6.53 -1.66
CA GLY A 44 -25.77 6.83 -1.79
C GLY A 44 -26.25 6.71 -3.23
N LEU A 45 -25.64 5.80 -4.00
CA LEU A 45 -26.00 5.59 -5.39
C LEU A 45 -27.16 4.60 -5.46
N ASP A 46 -28.24 5.03 -6.12
CA ASP A 46 -29.38 4.20 -6.45
C ASP A 46 -29.09 3.35 -7.71
N GLU A 47 -29.94 2.36 -7.98
CA GLU A 47 -29.80 1.47 -9.14
C GLU A 47 -29.72 2.20 -10.48
N ASP A 48 -30.25 3.43 -10.55
CA ASP A 48 -30.23 4.28 -11.75
C ASP A 48 -28.93 5.04 -11.98
N ILE A 49 -28.02 5.08 -10.97
CA ILE A 49 -26.74 5.79 -11.08
C ILE A 49 -25.62 4.79 -11.33
N ASP A 50 -25.28 4.64 -12.58
CA ASP A 50 -24.27 3.68 -13.08
C ASP A 50 -22.82 4.13 -12.85
N ARG A 51 -22.57 5.32 -12.30
CA ARG A 51 -21.21 5.91 -12.23
C ARG A 51 -20.83 6.27 -10.80
N ILE A 52 -19.60 5.91 -10.41
CA ILE A 52 -19.02 6.22 -9.11
C ILE A 52 -17.75 7.07 -9.28
N ALA A 53 -17.55 8.02 -8.40
CA ALA A 53 -16.35 8.84 -8.36
C ALA A 53 -15.14 8.05 -7.85
N VAL A 54 -14.04 8.10 -8.60
CA VAL A 54 -12.80 7.36 -8.32
C VAL A 54 -11.59 8.25 -8.07
N ASP A 55 -11.78 9.58 -8.13
CA ASP A 55 -10.73 10.51 -7.73
C ASP A 55 -10.32 10.32 -6.26
N PRO A 56 -9.08 10.70 -5.87
CA PRO A 56 -8.55 10.42 -4.54
C PRO A 56 -9.39 11.00 -3.40
N GLY A 57 -9.97 12.20 -3.58
CA GLY A 57 -10.80 12.87 -2.56
C GLY A 57 -12.12 12.15 -2.34
N SER A 58 -12.83 11.84 -3.43
CA SER A 58 -14.09 11.08 -3.40
C SER A 58 -13.86 9.66 -2.87
N ALA A 59 -12.79 9.00 -3.29
CA ALA A 59 -12.45 7.66 -2.82
C ALA A 59 -12.19 7.61 -1.29
N GLU A 60 -11.55 8.61 -0.73
CA GLU A 60 -11.33 8.73 0.72
C GLU A 60 -12.64 8.98 1.46
N SER A 61 -13.49 9.89 0.93
CA SER A 61 -14.80 10.19 1.51
C SER A 61 -15.72 8.96 1.52
N ILE A 62 -15.79 8.22 0.41
CA ILE A 62 -16.57 6.96 0.32
C ILE A 62 -16.03 5.92 1.30
N ALA A 63 -14.70 5.79 1.40
CA ALA A 63 -14.09 4.85 2.33
C ALA A 63 -14.40 5.17 3.80
N ALA A 64 -14.43 6.44 4.18
CA ALA A 64 -14.85 6.88 5.50
C ALA A 64 -16.31 6.48 5.77
N ARG A 65 -17.19 6.72 4.81
CA ARG A 65 -18.62 6.35 4.92
C ARG A 65 -18.83 4.85 5.04
N ILE A 66 -18.06 4.01 4.33
CA ILE A 66 -18.13 2.53 4.52
C ILE A 66 -17.89 2.15 5.99
N VAL A 67 -16.98 2.84 6.67
CA VAL A 67 -16.68 2.57 8.09
C VAL A 67 -17.77 3.12 8.99
N GLU A 68 -18.30 4.31 8.69
CA GLU A 68 -19.36 4.97 9.45
C GLU A 68 -20.68 4.21 9.38
N THR A 69 -21.04 3.67 8.20
CA THR A 69 -22.28 2.92 7.99
C THR A 69 -22.17 1.43 8.29
N ALA A 70 -21.00 0.95 8.71
CA ALA A 70 -20.70 -0.46 8.88
C ALA A 70 -21.72 -1.20 9.76
N GLU A 71 -22.11 -0.60 10.88
CA GLU A 71 -23.06 -1.19 11.82
C GLU A 71 -24.47 -1.31 11.20
N PHE A 72 -24.85 -0.29 10.44
CA PHE A 72 -26.14 -0.27 9.73
C PHE A 72 -26.17 -1.31 8.60
N ASP A 73 -25.04 -1.53 7.94
CA ASP A 73 -24.86 -2.54 6.90
C ASP A 73 -24.62 -3.96 7.45
N GLY A 74 -24.66 -4.16 8.76
CA GLY A 74 -24.39 -5.45 9.41
C GLY A 74 -22.94 -5.93 9.27
N LEU A 75 -22.00 -5.03 9.04
CA LEU A 75 -20.59 -5.34 8.87
C LEU A 75 -19.85 -5.24 10.20
N SER A 76 -18.93 -6.19 10.45
CA SER A 76 -18.00 -6.03 11.57
C SER A 76 -17.03 -4.85 11.30
N PRO A 77 -16.54 -4.12 12.33
CA PRO A 77 -15.58 -3.03 12.15
C PRO A 77 -14.33 -3.44 11.35
N ARG A 78 -13.86 -4.68 11.56
CA ARG A 78 -12.73 -5.24 10.80
C ARG A 78 -13.06 -5.42 9.32
N THR A 79 -14.27 -5.91 9.02
CA THR A 79 -14.73 -6.10 7.64
C THR A 79 -14.88 -4.76 6.92
N ALA A 80 -15.48 -3.77 7.58
CA ALA A 80 -15.64 -2.43 7.05
C ALA A 80 -14.29 -1.78 6.73
N THR A 81 -13.33 -1.86 7.65
CA THR A 81 -11.96 -1.37 7.43
C THR A 81 -11.28 -2.07 6.25
N THR A 82 -11.53 -3.38 6.09
CA THR A 82 -11.01 -4.14 4.95
C THR A 82 -11.62 -3.65 3.64
N TYR A 83 -12.94 -3.45 3.59
CA TYR A 83 -13.62 -2.95 2.39
C TYR A 83 -13.23 -1.52 2.06
N ALA A 84 -13.16 -0.62 3.04
CA ALA A 84 -12.71 0.75 2.86
C ALA A 84 -11.28 0.82 2.28
N SER A 85 -10.34 0.03 2.81
CA SER A 85 -8.97 -0.02 2.30
C SER A 85 -8.87 -0.65 0.90
N THR A 86 -9.69 -1.66 0.63
CA THR A 86 -9.78 -2.31 -0.69
C THR A 86 -10.36 -1.35 -1.72
N TRP A 87 -11.43 -0.61 -1.36
CA TRP A 87 -12.01 0.43 -2.19
C TRP A 87 -10.99 1.51 -2.55
N LYS A 88 -10.31 2.12 -1.58
CA LYS A 88 -9.27 3.14 -1.84
C LYS A 88 -8.20 2.65 -2.81
N ARG A 89 -7.79 1.41 -2.66
CA ARG A 89 -6.82 0.80 -3.58
C ARG A 89 -7.37 0.66 -4.99
N LEU A 90 -8.60 0.16 -5.13
CA LEU A 90 -9.24 -0.03 -6.43
C LEU A 90 -9.50 1.31 -7.11
N ALA A 91 -10.07 2.28 -6.39
CA ALA A 91 -10.33 3.62 -6.90
C ALA A 91 -9.04 4.30 -7.38
N GLY A 92 -7.93 4.13 -6.66
CA GLY A 92 -6.64 4.65 -7.10
C GLY A 92 -6.13 4.02 -8.40
N LEU A 93 -6.35 2.72 -8.60
CA LEU A 93 -6.02 2.04 -9.87
C LEU A 93 -6.96 2.48 -11.00
N ALA A 94 -8.26 2.57 -10.70
CA ALA A 94 -9.28 3.01 -11.63
C ALA A 94 -9.06 4.47 -12.08
N HIS A 95 -8.70 5.34 -11.16
CA HIS A 95 -8.35 6.72 -11.45
C HIS A 95 -7.12 6.82 -12.36
N ALA A 96 -6.06 6.07 -12.07
CA ALA A 96 -4.86 6.04 -12.89
C ALA A 96 -5.14 5.51 -14.31
N TRP A 97 -5.97 4.46 -14.44
CA TRP A 97 -6.39 3.92 -15.72
C TRP A 97 -7.25 4.92 -16.51
N ASN A 98 -8.16 5.62 -15.83
CA ASN A 98 -8.99 6.66 -16.44
C ASN A 98 -8.13 7.84 -16.96
N LEU A 99 -7.11 8.26 -16.21
CA LEU A 99 -6.16 9.29 -16.65
C LEU A 99 -5.32 8.85 -17.85
N ALA A 100 -5.08 7.55 -18.00
CA ALA A 100 -4.43 6.96 -19.17
C ALA A 100 -5.38 6.77 -20.37
N GLY A 101 -6.61 7.30 -20.31
CA GLY A 101 -7.58 7.20 -21.39
C GLY A 101 -8.27 5.84 -21.50
N CYS A 102 -8.31 5.06 -20.40
CA CYS A 102 -8.90 3.72 -20.36
C CYS A 102 -8.23 2.73 -21.34
N ASP A 103 -6.94 2.93 -21.59
CA ASP A 103 -6.17 2.10 -22.51
C ASP A 103 -6.04 0.66 -21.98
N ALA A 104 -6.32 -0.32 -22.86
CA ALA A 104 -6.17 -1.74 -22.54
C ALA A 104 -4.71 -2.11 -22.23
N GLY A 105 -3.74 -1.49 -22.92
CA GLY A 105 -2.30 -1.68 -22.69
C GLY A 105 -1.78 -1.13 -21.36
N PHE A 106 -2.57 -0.32 -20.65
CA PHE A 106 -2.20 0.21 -19.33
C PHE A 106 -1.78 -0.87 -18.34
N TRP A 107 -2.38 -2.05 -18.42
CA TRP A 107 -2.11 -3.17 -17.51
C TRP A 107 -0.86 -3.97 -17.89
N ASP A 108 -0.43 -3.93 -19.15
CA ASP A 108 0.78 -4.61 -19.63
C ASP A 108 2.03 -3.96 -19.03
N ASP A 109 1.99 -2.64 -18.83
CA ASP A 109 3.04 -1.84 -18.18
C ASP A 109 2.95 -1.79 -16.65
N ALA A 110 2.07 -2.60 -16.06
CA ALA A 110 1.81 -2.61 -14.61
C ALA A 110 3.05 -3.00 -13.75
N GLU A 111 4.13 -3.43 -14.37
CA GLU A 111 5.39 -3.71 -13.69
C GLU A 111 5.96 -2.44 -13.01
N HIS A 112 5.77 -1.26 -13.60
CA HIS A 112 6.16 0.00 -12.96
C HIS A 112 5.30 0.33 -11.73
N LEU A 113 4.05 -0.12 -11.68
CA LEU A 113 3.17 -0.01 -10.50
C LEU A 113 3.60 -1.00 -9.38
N ARG A 114 4.15 -2.17 -9.75
CA ARG A 114 4.77 -3.11 -8.82
C ARG A 114 6.08 -2.56 -8.26
N SER A 115 6.92 -1.96 -9.08
CA SER A 115 8.24 -1.47 -8.69
C SER A 115 8.17 -0.34 -7.67
N ARG A 116 7.18 0.55 -7.74
CA ARG A 116 6.92 1.58 -6.71
C ARG A 116 6.61 0.97 -5.33
N ARG A 117 5.88 -0.15 -5.27
CA ARG A 117 5.56 -0.85 -4.02
C ARG A 117 6.73 -1.67 -3.50
N ALA A 118 7.48 -2.32 -4.39
CA ALA A 118 8.68 -3.05 -4.03
C ALA A 118 9.76 -2.10 -3.48
N ARG A 119 9.93 -0.90 -4.07
CA ARG A 119 10.82 0.15 -3.53
C ARG A 119 10.36 0.64 -2.16
N LYS A 120 9.05 0.90 -1.96
CA LYS A 120 8.53 1.36 -0.67
C LYS A 120 8.60 0.28 0.41
N ARG A 121 8.52 -1.00 0.04
CA ARG A 121 8.68 -2.13 0.96
C ARG A 121 10.15 -2.42 1.25
N ARG A 122 11.05 -2.29 0.28
CA ARG A 122 12.51 -2.37 0.49
C ARG A 122 12.99 -1.27 1.43
N THR A 123 12.62 -0.01 1.20
CA THR A 123 12.99 1.10 2.10
C THR A 123 12.38 0.95 3.50
N ARG A 124 11.28 0.22 3.67
CA ARG A 124 10.66 -0.04 4.98
C ARG A 124 11.24 -1.28 5.67
N THR A 125 11.67 -2.32 4.94
CA THR A 125 12.39 -3.48 5.47
C THR A 125 13.84 -3.13 5.78
N ASP A 126 14.47 -2.29 4.96
CA ASP A 126 15.81 -1.77 5.23
C ASP A 126 15.84 -0.87 6.48
N ARG A 127 14.68 -0.24 6.84
CA ARG A 127 14.53 0.52 8.09
C ARG A 127 14.16 -0.31 9.31
N SER A 128 13.69 -1.54 9.16
CA SER A 128 13.15 -2.33 10.27
C SER A 128 13.91 -3.61 10.61
N GLY A 129 14.96 -3.94 9.90
CA GLY A 129 15.56 -5.25 10.05
C GLY A 129 17.05 -5.43 9.88
N ASN A 130 17.76 -4.50 9.28
CA ASN A 130 19.19 -4.64 9.13
C ASN A 130 19.92 -3.70 10.08
N GLY A 131 20.61 -4.29 11.08
CA GLY A 131 21.58 -3.58 11.86
C GLY A 131 22.59 -2.89 10.94
N GLN A 132 22.94 -1.67 11.24
CA GLN A 132 23.94 -0.93 10.50
C GLN A 132 25.32 -1.54 10.82
N THR A 133 26.01 -2.03 9.80
CA THR A 133 27.34 -2.58 9.97
C THR A 133 28.37 -1.46 9.88
N VAL A 134 29.14 -1.28 10.93
CA VAL A 134 30.25 -0.32 10.98
C VAL A 134 31.55 -1.13 11.01
N THR A 135 32.42 -0.88 10.05
CA THR A 135 33.77 -1.44 10.06
C THR A 135 34.74 -0.41 10.66
N VAL A 136 35.44 -0.82 11.69
CA VAL A 136 36.43 0.01 12.38
C VAL A 136 37.78 -0.64 12.20
N ASP A 137 38.76 0.11 11.66
CA ASP A 137 40.14 -0.35 11.57
C ASP A 137 40.79 -0.31 12.95
N THR A 138 41.27 -1.47 13.40
CA THR A 138 41.97 -1.61 14.68
C THR A 138 43.40 -2.06 14.43
N ALA A 139 44.27 -1.87 15.43
CA ALA A 139 45.65 -2.32 15.36
C ALA A 139 45.82 -3.85 15.11
N ALA A 140 44.76 -4.62 15.32
CA ALA A 140 44.69 -6.09 15.10
C ALA A 140 43.97 -6.44 13.77
N GLY A 141 43.66 -5.43 12.92
CA GLY A 141 42.91 -5.58 11.67
C GLY A 141 41.47 -5.04 11.74
N PRO A 142 40.73 -5.10 10.64
CA PRO A 142 39.36 -4.56 10.59
C PRO A 142 38.41 -5.35 11.47
N ALA A 143 37.66 -4.64 12.33
CA ALA A 143 36.61 -5.19 13.16
C ALA A 143 35.24 -4.73 12.65
N THR A 144 34.31 -5.66 12.48
CA THR A 144 32.95 -5.38 12.01
C THR A 144 31.97 -5.45 13.18
N ILE A 145 31.24 -4.35 13.40
CA ILE A 145 30.23 -4.23 14.45
C ILE A 145 28.87 -4.08 13.80
N THR A 146 27.92 -4.97 14.11
CA THR A 146 26.53 -4.85 13.65
C THR A 146 25.69 -4.18 14.73
N LEU A 147 25.18 -2.98 14.45
CA LEU A 147 24.36 -2.21 15.38
C LEU A 147 22.86 -2.41 15.06
N PRO A 148 21.96 -2.48 16.05
CA PRO A 148 20.52 -2.53 15.80
C PRO A 148 20.04 -1.32 14.99
N GLY A 149 19.12 -1.51 14.05
CA GLY A 149 18.65 -0.46 13.15
C GLY A 149 17.86 0.70 13.80
N ARG A 150 17.65 0.67 15.12
CA ARG A 150 16.95 1.70 15.91
C ARG A 150 17.81 2.28 17.03
N ILE A 151 19.09 2.35 16.83
CA ILE A 151 20.00 2.95 17.81
C ILE A 151 20.20 4.43 17.48
N THR A 152 20.25 5.30 18.48
CA THR A 152 20.53 6.74 18.28
C THR A 152 21.98 6.93 17.90
N ASP A 153 22.34 8.07 17.29
CA ASP A 153 23.74 8.33 16.93
C ASP A 153 24.63 8.43 18.17
N GLU A 154 24.10 8.90 19.29
CA GLU A 154 24.78 8.95 20.57
C GLU A 154 25.08 7.54 21.11
N ASP A 155 24.11 6.63 21.05
CA ASP A 155 24.30 5.24 21.48
C ASP A 155 25.25 4.48 20.54
N ARG A 156 25.27 4.82 19.23
CA ARG A 156 26.27 4.28 18.28
C ARG A 156 27.67 4.63 18.68
N LEU A 157 27.91 5.91 19.01
CA LEU A 157 29.21 6.37 19.47
C LEU A 157 29.62 5.67 20.76
N ARG A 158 28.71 5.51 21.72
CA ARG A 158 29.00 4.80 22.98
C ARG A 158 29.39 3.33 22.74
N VAL A 159 28.69 2.62 21.84
CA VAL A 159 29.00 1.22 21.53
C VAL A 159 30.35 1.09 20.85
N VAL A 160 30.64 1.97 19.87
CA VAL A 160 31.95 1.98 19.18
C VAL A 160 33.07 2.30 20.17
N GLN A 161 32.87 3.27 21.05
CA GLN A 161 33.85 3.66 22.07
C GLN A 161 34.09 2.53 23.08
N ALA A 162 33.04 1.87 23.58
CA ALA A 162 33.16 0.73 24.50
C ALA A 162 33.93 -0.45 23.87
N VAL A 163 33.75 -0.71 22.56
CA VAL A 163 34.49 -1.76 21.83
C VAL A 163 35.96 -1.39 21.67
N LEU A 164 36.28 -0.11 21.44
CA LEU A 164 37.65 0.37 21.36
C LEU A 164 38.36 0.30 22.73
N GLU A 165 37.67 0.68 23.80
CA GLU A 165 38.20 0.69 25.16
C GLU A 165 38.49 -0.74 25.72
N THR A 166 37.62 -1.72 25.40
CA THR A 166 37.84 -3.11 25.82
C THR A 166 39.07 -3.78 25.20
N ARG A 167 39.62 -3.19 24.10
CA ARG A 167 40.82 -3.72 23.44
C ARG A 167 42.12 -3.02 23.81
N THR A 168 42.05 -1.83 24.42
CA THR A 168 43.25 -1.11 24.88
C THR A 168 43.67 -1.49 26.33
N GLY A 169 42.87 -2.30 27.02
CA GLY A 169 43.07 -2.70 28.42
C GLY A 169 43.84 -4.02 28.62
N ARG A 170 44.85 -4.30 27.78
CA ARG A 170 45.88 -5.34 28.03
C ARG A 170 47.28 -4.81 27.77
#